data_4d5526134c9123e45f9256d1fd806a64
#
_entry.id   4d5526134c9123e45f9256d1fd806a64
#
_cell.length_a   1.000
_cell.length_b   1.000
_cell.length_c   1.000
_cell.angle_alpha   90.00
_cell.angle_beta   90.00
_cell.angle_gamma   90.00
#
_symmetry.space_group_name_H-M   'P 1'
#
loop_
_entity.id
_entity.type
_entity.pdbx_description
1 polymer ?
#
loop_
_entity_poly.entity_id
_entity_poly.type
_entity_poly.pdbx_seq_one_letter_code
_entity_poly.pdbx_strand_id
1 'polypeptide(L)'
;MTYIEFADAVEKMMNKKMKGGVRASLYTAMKNNGKERTGILIEMPGINISPTIYLEEYYESYVAGRKIEQIVDDIKQLYEEIKQEKPWDCESFRDYEGVRNRIVFKVINTAKNRKFLRTVPHLAFLDLSIVFYVLVDVSEEGTAAMVVNSSHADSWKVQAETLWEDAVKNVKNLLPAEFVTMNHALKSLLGDVEYEEGDLLLEKKKDYDQMYVLSNKFRNYGAACIAYPNVLEMIGQILKKDYYILPSSVHEVI
;
A
#
# COMPACT_ATOMS: atom_id res chain seq x y z
N MET A 1 -13.20 -16.43 -23.42
CA MET A 1 -12.76 -15.05 -23.63
C MET A 1 -11.32 -14.91 -23.14
N THR A 2 -10.52 -14.09 -23.80
CA THR A 2 -9.22 -13.65 -23.31
C THR A 2 -9.42 -12.74 -22.09
N TYR A 3 -8.35 -12.47 -21.34
CA TYR A 3 -8.41 -11.57 -20.19
C TYR A 3 -8.88 -10.16 -20.56
N ILE A 4 -8.45 -9.63 -21.71
CA ILE A 4 -8.85 -8.31 -22.21
C ILE A 4 -10.35 -8.29 -22.54
N GLU A 5 -10.83 -9.29 -23.27
CA GLU A 5 -12.26 -9.43 -23.60
C GLU A 5 -13.13 -9.57 -22.35
N PHE A 6 -12.64 -10.28 -21.33
CA PHE A 6 -13.32 -10.41 -20.05
C PHE A 6 -13.40 -9.06 -19.32
N ALA A 7 -12.28 -8.33 -19.23
CA ALA A 7 -12.25 -7.02 -18.59
C ALA A 7 -13.19 -6.02 -19.27
N ASP A 8 -13.19 -5.97 -20.60
CA ASP A 8 -14.13 -5.14 -21.40
C ASP A 8 -15.60 -5.52 -21.18
N ALA A 9 -15.88 -6.81 -21.06
CA ALA A 9 -17.22 -7.29 -20.79
C ALA A 9 -17.68 -6.91 -19.38
N VAL A 10 -16.83 -7.05 -18.38
CA VAL A 10 -17.10 -6.62 -16.99
C VAL A 10 -17.40 -5.12 -16.95
N GLU A 11 -16.54 -4.28 -17.56
CA GLU A 11 -16.78 -2.82 -17.62
C GLU A 11 -18.16 -2.47 -18.20
N LYS A 12 -18.49 -3.04 -19.36
CA LYS A 12 -19.79 -2.81 -20.03
C LYS A 12 -20.97 -3.25 -19.18
N MET A 13 -20.86 -4.40 -18.52
CA MET A 13 -21.93 -4.94 -17.67
C MET A 13 -22.07 -4.13 -16.38
N MET A 14 -20.97 -3.71 -15.75
CA MET A 14 -20.98 -2.80 -14.60
C MET A 14 -21.71 -1.50 -14.94
N ASN A 15 -21.34 -0.84 -16.04
CA ASN A 15 -21.98 0.42 -16.47
C ASN A 15 -23.48 0.28 -16.74
N LYS A 16 -23.96 -0.89 -17.17
CA LYS A 16 -25.41 -1.16 -17.32
C LYS A 16 -26.13 -1.27 -15.98
N LYS A 17 -25.43 -1.73 -14.92
CA LYS A 17 -26.00 -1.95 -13.58
C LYS A 17 -25.84 -0.74 -12.67
N MET A 18 -24.91 0.19 -12.96
CA MET A 18 -24.68 1.40 -12.18
C MET A 18 -25.79 2.45 -12.43
N LYS A 19 -26.10 3.22 -11.38
CA LYS A 19 -27.11 4.29 -11.40
C LYS A 19 -26.53 5.56 -10.77
N GLY A 20 -27.22 6.70 -10.91
CA GLY A 20 -26.85 7.94 -10.21
C GLY A 20 -25.59 8.62 -10.71
N GLY A 21 -25.25 8.46 -12.00
CA GLY A 21 -24.04 9.07 -12.58
C GLY A 21 -22.73 8.34 -12.24
N VAL A 22 -22.78 7.23 -11.53
CA VAL A 22 -21.63 6.38 -11.25
C VAL A 22 -21.16 5.71 -12.53
N ARG A 23 -19.86 5.74 -12.80
CA ARG A 23 -19.24 5.16 -13.99
C ARG A 23 -18.16 4.17 -13.59
N ALA A 24 -18.16 3.02 -14.23
CA ALA A 24 -17.06 2.05 -14.18
C ALA A 24 -16.17 2.23 -15.40
N SER A 25 -14.87 2.26 -15.22
CA SER A 25 -13.87 2.32 -16.29
C SER A 25 -12.72 1.35 -16.01
N LEU A 26 -12.15 0.80 -17.08
CA LEU A 26 -10.94 -0.02 -16.94
C LEU A 26 -9.77 0.88 -16.56
N TYR A 27 -9.03 0.45 -15.57
CA TYR A 27 -7.83 1.10 -15.09
C TYR A 27 -6.68 0.11 -14.97
N THR A 28 -5.59 0.38 -15.66
CA THR A 28 -4.38 -0.42 -15.53
C THR A 28 -3.41 0.28 -14.58
N ALA A 29 -3.27 -0.28 -13.39
CA ALA A 29 -2.32 0.19 -12.42
C ALA A 29 -0.95 -0.46 -12.65
N MET A 30 0.07 0.34 -12.77
CA MET A 30 1.45 -0.14 -12.73
C MET A 30 1.83 -0.38 -11.27
N LYS A 31 1.98 -1.65 -10.91
CA LYS A 31 2.46 -2.06 -9.59
C LYS A 31 3.99 -2.09 -9.54
N ASN A 32 4.54 -2.31 -8.36
CA ASN A 32 5.99 -2.43 -8.17
C ASN A 32 6.60 -3.46 -9.12
N ASN A 33 7.84 -3.18 -9.57
CA ASN A 33 8.61 -4.04 -10.47
C ASN A 33 8.00 -4.21 -11.87
N GLY A 34 7.23 -3.21 -12.33
CA GLY A 34 6.67 -3.19 -13.69
C GLY A 34 5.53 -4.18 -13.92
N LYS A 35 4.98 -4.79 -12.88
CA LYS A 35 3.76 -5.59 -13.01
C LYS A 35 2.57 -4.67 -13.25
N GLU A 36 1.86 -4.91 -14.33
CA GLU A 36 0.59 -4.25 -14.63
C GLU A 36 -0.55 -5.09 -14.06
N ARG A 37 -1.49 -4.43 -13.37
CA ARG A 37 -2.76 -5.02 -12.95
C ARG A 37 -3.90 -4.21 -13.51
N THR A 38 -4.88 -4.90 -14.07
CA THR A 38 -6.08 -4.26 -14.60
C THR A 38 -7.22 -4.44 -13.63
N GLY A 39 -7.91 -3.34 -13.33
CA GLY A 39 -9.06 -3.34 -12.46
C GLY A 39 -10.19 -2.48 -13.02
N ILE A 40 -11.33 -2.55 -12.36
CA ILE A 40 -12.45 -1.63 -12.54
C ILE A 40 -12.30 -0.49 -11.54
N LEU A 41 -12.12 0.72 -12.06
CA LEU A 41 -12.21 1.97 -11.32
C LEU A 41 -13.68 2.40 -11.31
N ILE A 42 -14.25 2.67 -10.15
CA ILE A 42 -15.65 3.09 -10.02
C ILE A 42 -15.70 4.55 -9.60
N GLU A 43 -16.02 5.41 -10.55
CA GLU A 43 -16.01 6.87 -10.39
C GLU A 43 -17.41 7.38 -10.03
N MET A 44 -17.49 8.24 -9.02
CA MET A 44 -18.71 8.93 -8.62
C MET A 44 -18.61 10.43 -8.92
N PRO A 45 -19.67 11.09 -9.38
CA PRO A 45 -19.66 12.53 -9.58
C PRO A 45 -19.30 13.27 -8.28
N GLY A 46 -18.32 14.18 -8.37
CA GLY A 46 -17.89 15.00 -7.23
C GLY A 46 -16.96 14.31 -6.25
N ILE A 47 -16.53 13.07 -6.51
CA ILE A 47 -15.60 12.32 -5.68
C ILE A 47 -14.31 12.07 -6.47
N ASN A 48 -13.18 12.57 -5.97
CA ASN A 48 -11.88 12.42 -6.63
C ASN A 48 -11.15 11.12 -6.27
N ILE A 49 -11.73 10.31 -5.41
CA ILE A 49 -11.17 9.02 -4.98
C ILE A 49 -12.14 7.93 -5.39
N SER A 50 -11.62 6.96 -6.14
CA SER A 50 -12.40 5.86 -6.64
C SER A 50 -11.71 4.54 -6.28
N PRO A 51 -12.40 3.59 -5.65
CA PRO A 51 -11.84 2.27 -5.41
C PRO A 51 -11.56 1.58 -6.75
N THR A 52 -10.41 0.90 -6.81
CA THR A 52 -10.06 0.04 -7.93
C THR A 52 -10.16 -1.42 -7.50
N ILE A 53 -11.07 -2.16 -8.11
CA ILE A 53 -11.24 -3.60 -7.87
C ILE A 53 -10.48 -4.34 -8.96
N TYR A 54 -9.42 -5.06 -8.58
CA TYR A 54 -8.57 -5.80 -9.53
C TYR A 54 -9.27 -7.04 -10.06
N LEU A 55 -9.09 -7.32 -11.35
CA LEU A 55 -9.86 -8.35 -12.07
C LEU A 55 -9.15 -9.69 -12.23
N GLU A 56 -7.88 -9.82 -11.84
CA GLU A 56 -7.10 -11.04 -12.05
C GLU A 56 -7.74 -12.27 -11.39
N GLU A 57 -8.10 -12.17 -10.11
CA GLU A 57 -8.71 -13.27 -9.35
C GLU A 57 -10.14 -13.61 -9.85
N TYR A 58 -10.86 -12.60 -10.30
CA TYR A 58 -12.17 -12.78 -10.92
C TYR A 58 -12.05 -13.49 -12.28
N TYR A 59 -11.00 -13.19 -13.04
CA TYR A 59 -10.75 -13.87 -14.30
C TYR A 59 -10.37 -15.35 -14.09
N GLU A 60 -9.57 -15.67 -13.07
CA GLU A 60 -9.28 -17.05 -12.69
C GLU A 60 -10.57 -17.81 -12.36
N SER A 61 -11.47 -17.18 -11.60
CA SER A 61 -12.80 -17.75 -11.30
C SER A 61 -13.67 -17.95 -12.53
N TYR A 62 -13.59 -17.03 -13.50
CA TYR A 62 -14.26 -17.15 -14.79
C TYR A 62 -13.72 -18.34 -15.60
N VAL A 63 -12.40 -18.48 -15.69
CA VAL A 63 -11.76 -19.60 -16.37
C VAL A 63 -12.10 -20.95 -15.70
N ALA A 64 -12.30 -20.95 -14.38
CA ALA A 64 -12.77 -22.11 -13.62
C ALA A 64 -14.27 -22.43 -13.84
N GLY A 65 -14.98 -21.66 -14.70
CA GLY A 65 -16.36 -21.92 -15.10
C GLY A 65 -17.44 -21.07 -14.40
N ARG A 66 -17.05 -20.06 -13.60
CA ARG A 66 -18.02 -19.14 -13.00
C ARG A 66 -18.61 -18.21 -14.07
N LYS A 67 -19.90 -17.92 -13.97
CA LYS A 67 -20.59 -17.03 -14.93
C LYS A 67 -20.19 -15.58 -14.72
N ILE A 68 -19.99 -14.84 -15.81
CA ILE A 68 -19.57 -13.44 -15.76
C ILE A 68 -20.61 -12.54 -15.07
N GLU A 69 -21.90 -12.85 -15.19
CA GLU A 69 -22.99 -12.13 -14.54
C GLU A 69 -22.84 -12.19 -13.00
N GLN A 70 -22.50 -13.35 -12.45
CA GLN A 70 -22.29 -13.55 -11.04
C GLN A 70 -21.06 -12.76 -10.54
N ILE A 71 -19.98 -12.78 -11.32
CA ILE A 71 -18.76 -12.01 -11.03
C ILE A 71 -19.07 -10.51 -10.98
N VAL A 72 -19.83 -10.01 -11.94
CA VAL A 72 -20.24 -8.60 -11.97
C VAL A 72 -21.13 -8.23 -10.77
N ASP A 73 -21.99 -9.15 -10.34
CA ASP A 73 -22.82 -8.94 -9.13
C ASP A 73 -21.97 -8.90 -7.86
N ASP A 74 -20.97 -9.77 -7.73
CA ASP A 74 -20.04 -9.75 -6.59
C ASP A 74 -19.22 -8.44 -6.56
N ILE A 75 -18.67 -8.02 -7.71
CA ILE A 75 -17.91 -6.76 -7.81
C ILE A 75 -18.80 -5.58 -7.38
N LYS A 76 -20.05 -5.58 -7.82
CA LYS A 76 -21.02 -4.55 -7.44
C LYS A 76 -21.34 -4.60 -5.95
N GLN A 77 -21.54 -5.79 -5.39
CA GLN A 77 -21.81 -5.98 -3.97
C GLN A 77 -20.64 -5.49 -3.14
N LEU A 78 -19.42 -5.90 -3.46
CA LEU A 78 -18.19 -5.43 -2.81
C LEU A 78 -18.09 -3.90 -2.84
N TYR A 79 -18.39 -3.27 -3.98
CA TYR A 79 -18.41 -1.82 -4.09
C TYR A 79 -19.44 -1.16 -3.16
N GLU A 80 -20.66 -1.70 -3.07
CA GLU A 80 -21.72 -1.17 -2.20
C GLU A 80 -21.37 -1.37 -0.72
N GLU A 81 -20.73 -2.46 -0.35
CA GLU A 81 -20.23 -2.74 1.01
C GLU A 81 -19.15 -1.71 1.39
N ILE A 82 -18.13 -1.51 0.55
CA ILE A 82 -17.08 -0.51 0.76
C ILE A 82 -17.68 0.89 0.93
N LYS A 83 -18.72 1.22 0.16
CA LYS A 83 -19.41 2.50 0.23
C LYS A 83 -20.22 2.70 1.50
N GLN A 84 -20.83 1.64 2.06
CA GLN A 84 -21.65 1.70 3.27
C GLN A 84 -20.82 1.67 4.56
N GLU A 85 -19.76 0.87 4.60
CA GLU A 85 -18.95 0.72 5.81
C GLU A 85 -18.13 1.97 6.15
N LYS A 86 -17.76 2.74 5.16
CA LYS A 86 -17.05 4.00 5.36
C LYS A 86 -17.59 5.05 4.40
N PRO A 87 -18.44 5.98 4.87
CA PRO A 87 -18.68 7.19 4.10
C PRO A 87 -17.31 7.85 3.93
N TRP A 88 -16.75 7.70 2.73
CA TRP A 88 -15.52 8.37 2.35
C TRP A 88 -15.78 9.85 2.52
N ASP A 89 -15.14 10.45 3.51
CA ASP A 89 -15.12 11.90 3.67
C ASP A 89 -14.31 12.49 2.51
N CYS A 90 -14.98 12.59 1.37
CA CYS A 90 -14.38 13.08 0.14
C CYS A 90 -13.94 14.53 0.25
N GLU A 91 -14.48 15.27 1.19
CA GLU A 91 -14.06 16.65 1.46
C GLU A 91 -12.66 16.68 2.08
N SER A 92 -12.33 15.74 2.96
CA SER A 92 -11.00 15.66 3.58
C SER A 92 -9.87 15.34 2.61
N PHE A 93 -10.17 14.75 1.44
CA PHE A 93 -9.16 14.46 0.40
C PHE A 93 -9.03 15.55 -0.66
N ARG A 94 -9.86 16.59 -0.59
CA ARG A 94 -9.91 17.66 -1.58
C ARG A 94 -8.70 18.58 -1.51
N ASP A 95 -8.21 18.83 -0.32
CA ASP A 95 -7.05 19.68 -0.08
C ASP A 95 -5.96 18.95 0.70
N TYR A 96 -4.78 19.55 0.75
CA TYR A 96 -3.63 18.95 1.44
C TYR A 96 -3.81 18.86 2.95
N GLU A 97 -4.44 19.84 3.56
CA GLU A 97 -4.66 19.87 5.03
C GLU A 97 -5.50 18.67 5.49
N GLY A 98 -6.48 18.25 4.68
CA GLY A 98 -7.31 17.08 4.98
C GLY A 98 -6.56 15.76 4.95
N VAL A 99 -5.48 15.65 4.18
CA VAL A 99 -4.71 14.40 4.01
C VAL A 99 -3.33 14.41 4.67
N ARG A 100 -2.77 15.58 5.02
CA ARG A 100 -1.38 15.71 5.47
C ARG A 100 -1.01 14.79 6.63
N ASN A 101 -1.92 14.59 7.58
CA ASN A 101 -1.71 13.73 8.75
C ASN A 101 -1.82 12.22 8.44
N ARG A 102 -2.12 11.87 7.19
CA ARG A 102 -2.24 10.50 6.68
C ARG A 102 -1.24 10.20 5.57
N ILE A 103 -0.36 11.14 5.21
CA ILE A 103 0.71 10.91 4.24
C ILE A 103 1.71 9.95 4.86
N VAL A 104 1.96 8.86 4.15
CA VAL A 104 2.99 7.84 4.46
C VAL A 104 3.79 7.55 3.20
N PHE A 105 4.82 6.75 3.32
CA PHE A 105 5.67 6.42 2.18
C PHE A 105 6.05 4.95 2.14
N LYS A 106 6.48 4.50 0.98
CA LYS A 106 7.18 3.23 0.80
C LYS A 106 8.42 3.43 -0.05
N VAL A 107 9.32 2.47 0.00
CA VAL A 107 10.51 2.40 -0.85
C VAL A 107 10.30 1.39 -1.97
N ILE A 108 10.73 1.73 -3.18
CA ILE A 108 10.66 0.86 -4.35
C ILE A 108 11.96 0.92 -5.15
N ASN A 109 12.28 -0.13 -5.88
CA ASN A 109 13.47 -0.15 -6.74
C ASN A 109 13.35 0.87 -7.87
N THR A 110 14.29 1.81 -7.96
CA THR A 110 14.27 2.91 -8.93
C THR A 110 14.32 2.40 -10.35
N ALA A 111 15.25 1.48 -10.65
CA ALA A 111 15.47 1.00 -12.01
C ALA A 111 14.27 0.24 -12.58
N LYS A 112 13.61 -0.57 -11.75
CA LYS A 112 12.44 -1.38 -12.14
C LYS A 112 11.14 -0.57 -12.23
N ASN A 113 11.11 0.65 -11.68
CA ASN A 113 9.89 1.46 -11.58
C ASN A 113 9.97 2.79 -12.34
N ARG A 114 10.89 2.96 -13.28
CA ARG A 114 11.12 4.24 -14.00
C ARG A 114 9.86 4.84 -14.66
N LYS A 115 8.98 3.99 -15.21
CA LYS A 115 7.73 4.47 -15.84
C LYS A 115 6.77 5.02 -14.78
N PHE A 116 6.59 4.30 -13.68
CA PHE A 116 5.74 4.71 -12.57
C PHE A 116 6.25 6.00 -11.91
N LEU A 117 7.55 6.11 -11.68
CA LEU A 117 8.18 7.28 -11.05
C LEU A 117 7.98 8.59 -11.85
N ARG A 118 7.73 8.50 -13.15
CA ARG A 118 7.38 9.69 -13.97
C ARG A 118 5.98 10.26 -13.67
N THR A 119 5.14 9.52 -12.99
CA THR A 119 3.74 9.86 -12.72
C THR A 119 3.46 10.22 -11.26
N VAL A 120 4.47 10.11 -10.41
CA VAL A 120 4.35 10.33 -8.97
C VAL A 120 5.48 11.20 -8.43
N PRO A 121 5.22 12.10 -7.46
CA PRO A 121 6.28 12.75 -6.70
C PRO A 121 7.09 11.70 -5.94
N HIS A 122 8.41 11.82 -6.01
CA HIS A 122 9.30 10.85 -5.36
C HIS A 122 10.64 11.49 -4.98
N LEU A 123 11.33 10.88 -4.04
CA LEU A 123 12.68 11.24 -3.63
C LEU A 123 13.64 10.07 -3.84
N ALA A 124 14.88 10.37 -4.20
CA ALA A 124 15.92 9.36 -4.32
C ALA A 124 16.38 8.90 -2.92
N PHE A 125 16.56 7.61 -2.76
CA PHE A 125 17.11 7.00 -1.55
C PHE A 125 18.00 5.81 -1.94
N LEU A 126 19.31 6.04 -2.02
CA LEU A 126 20.27 5.06 -2.56
C LEU A 126 19.90 4.64 -4.00
N ASP A 127 19.75 3.34 -4.23
CA ASP A 127 19.24 2.74 -5.49
C ASP A 127 17.72 2.57 -5.49
N LEU A 128 17.04 3.06 -4.44
CA LEU A 128 15.60 3.04 -4.26
C LEU A 128 14.99 4.43 -4.48
N SER A 129 13.68 4.48 -4.58
CA SER A 129 12.88 5.70 -4.60
C SER A 129 11.82 5.64 -3.51
N ILE A 130 11.69 6.74 -2.77
CA ILE A 130 10.62 6.97 -1.82
C ILE A 130 9.41 7.49 -2.60
N VAL A 131 8.26 6.86 -2.46
CA VAL A 131 6.99 7.26 -3.06
C VAL A 131 5.91 7.38 -2.00
N PHE A 132 4.99 8.33 -2.17
CA PHE A 132 4.06 8.75 -1.14
C PHE A 132 2.66 8.20 -1.35
N TYR A 133 1.97 7.97 -0.25
CA TYR A 133 0.61 7.45 -0.18
C TYR A 133 -0.18 8.20 0.88
N VAL A 134 -1.47 8.37 0.64
CA VAL A 134 -2.43 8.70 1.69
C VAL A 134 -2.93 7.41 2.28
N LEU A 135 -2.71 7.21 3.55
CA LEU A 135 -3.22 6.07 4.30
C LEU A 135 -4.70 6.31 4.61
N VAL A 136 -5.55 5.50 4.02
CA VAL A 136 -7.00 5.62 4.17
C VAL A 136 -7.46 4.85 5.40
N ASP A 137 -7.00 3.61 5.50
CA ASP A 137 -7.31 2.72 6.61
C ASP A 137 -6.18 1.72 6.88
N VAL A 138 -6.06 1.31 8.13
CA VAL A 138 -5.12 0.26 8.57
C VAL A 138 -5.87 -0.67 9.50
N SER A 139 -5.95 -1.94 9.15
CA SER A 139 -6.51 -3.00 9.98
C SER A 139 -5.61 -4.23 9.91
N GLU A 140 -5.88 -5.21 10.75
CA GLU A 140 -5.21 -6.52 10.68
C GLU A 140 -5.52 -7.27 9.39
N GLU A 141 -6.65 -6.96 8.74
CA GLU A 141 -7.08 -7.56 7.48
C GLU A 141 -6.40 -6.93 6.26
N GLY A 142 -5.76 -5.76 6.41
CA GLY A 142 -5.03 -5.09 5.36
C GLY A 142 -4.96 -3.57 5.50
N THR A 143 -4.33 -2.96 4.50
CA THR A 143 -4.14 -1.52 4.45
C THR A 143 -4.75 -0.95 3.17
N ALA A 144 -5.67 -0.02 3.31
CA ALA A 144 -6.16 0.79 2.20
C ALA A 144 -5.32 2.07 2.08
N ALA A 145 -4.70 2.28 0.93
CA ALA A 145 -3.87 3.46 0.69
C ALA A 145 -4.01 3.94 -0.76
N MET A 146 -4.04 5.26 -0.92
CA MET A 146 -4.08 5.92 -2.22
C MET A 146 -2.70 6.45 -2.59
N VAL A 147 -2.23 6.15 -3.81
CA VAL A 147 -0.99 6.73 -4.33
C VAL A 147 -1.14 8.24 -4.51
N VAL A 148 -0.19 9.01 -4.01
CA VAL A 148 -0.06 10.43 -4.37
C VAL A 148 0.57 10.52 -5.75
N ASN A 149 -0.20 10.89 -6.76
CA ASN A 149 0.29 11.14 -8.12
C ASN A 149 0.61 12.61 -8.36
N SER A 150 1.20 12.92 -9.53
CA SER A 150 1.59 14.29 -9.87
C SER A 150 0.37 15.23 -9.92
N SER A 151 -0.78 14.77 -10.40
CA SER A 151 -2.00 15.60 -10.42
C SER A 151 -2.51 15.94 -9.01
N HIS A 152 -2.36 15.03 -8.04
CA HIS A 152 -2.67 15.32 -6.63
C HIS A 152 -1.71 16.38 -6.09
N ALA A 153 -0.39 16.19 -6.28
CA ALA A 153 0.61 17.14 -5.80
C ALA A 153 0.43 18.53 -6.39
N ASP A 154 0.13 18.62 -7.68
CA ASP A 154 -0.16 19.89 -8.39
C ASP A 154 -1.42 20.56 -7.85
N SER A 155 -2.51 19.81 -7.64
CA SER A 155 -3.76 20.29 -7.09
C SER A 155 -3.59 20.82 -5.66
N TRP A 156 -2.83 20.11 -4.85
CA TRP A 156 -2.50 20.47 -3.46
C TRP A 156 -1.39 21.54 -3.36
N LYS A 157 -0.70 21.84 -4.46
CA LYS A 157 0.43 22.76 -4.53
C LYS A 157 1.57 22.40 -3.57
N VAL A 158 1.89 21.11 -3.49
CA VAL A 158 2.96 20.57 -2.64
C VAL A 158 4.03 19.86 -3.47
N GLN A 159 5.26 19.93 -2.97
CA GLN A 159 6.41 19.24 -3.56
C GLN A 159 6.73 17.95 -2.79
N ALA A 160 7.58 17.10 -3.35
CA ALA A 160 7.98 15.83 -2.73
C ALA A 160 8.63 16.04 -1.35
N GLU A 161 9.35 17.13 -1.15
CA GLU A 161 9.99 17.48 0.13
C GLU A 161 8.96 17.77 1.22
N THR A 162 7.88 18.49 0.89
CA THR A 162 6.78 18.74 1.84
C THR A 162 6.06 17.44 2.22
N LEU A 163 5.80 16.59 1.22
CA LEU A 163 5.23 15.25 1.46
C LEU A 163 6.13 14.41 2.37
N TRP A 164 7.44 14.49 2.18
CA TRP A 164 8.43 13.80 3.01
C TRP A 164 8.42 14.27 4.46
N GLU A 165 8.43 15.58 4.69
CA GLU A 165 8.42 16.17 6.03
C GLU A 165 7.20 15.71 6.85
N ASP A 166 6.02 15.65 6.24
CA ASP A 166 4.82 15.19 6.91
C ASP A 166 4.78 13.66 7.03
N ALA A 167 5.17 12.94 6.00
CA ALA A 167 5.25 11.47 6.02
C ALA A 167 6.15 10.95 7.14
N VAL A 168 7.33 11.54 7.33
CA VAL A 168 8.29 11.16 8.39
C VAL A 168 7.71 11.35 9.79
N LYS A 169 6.88 12.38 10.01
CA LYS A 169 6.17 12.59 11.28
C LYS A 169 5.10 11.53 11.50
N ASN A 170 4.34 11.24 10.43
CA ASN A 170 3.16 10.39 10.48
C ASN A 170 3.51 8.90 10.67
N VAL A 171 4.53 8.39 9.98
CA VAL A 171 4.88 6.96 10.01
C VAL A 171 5.20 6.45 11.41
N LYS A 172 5.69 7.31 12.31
CA LYS A 172 5.98 6.95 13.69
C LYS A 172 4.74 6.46 14.45
N ASN A 173 3.58 7.03 14.14
CA ASN A 173 2.32 6.73 14.80
C ASN A 173 1.44 5.80 13.96
N LEU A 174 1.43 6.00 12.64
CA LEU A 174 0.55 5.25 11.74
C LEU A 174 1.12 3.88 11.36
N LEU A 175 2.43 3.79 11.17
CA LEU A 175 3.13 2.57 10.75
C LEU A 175 4.41 2.39 11.58
N PRO A 176 4.33 2.25 12.92
CA PRO A 176 5.51 2.17 13.78
C PRO A 176 6.43 1.03 13.36
N ALA A 177 7.74 1.31 13.35
CA ALA A 177 8.75 0.32 13.01
C ALA A 177 8.80 -0.78 14.05
N GLU A 178 9.04 -2.01 13.62
CA GLU A 178 9.26 -3.20 14.43
C GLU A 178 10.53 -3.89 13.98
N PHE A 179 11.40 -4.24 14.91
CA PHE A 179 12.65 -4.96 14.66
C PHE A 179 12.69 -6.21 15.54
N VAL A 180 12.65 -7.38 14.91
CA VAL A 180 12.56 -8.66 15.62
C VAL A 180 13.59 -9.66 15.10
N THR A 181 13.85 -10.72 15.87
CA THR A 181 14.65 -11.85 15.37
C THR A 181 13.89 -12.60 14.26
N MET A 182 14.62 -13.26 13.37
CA MET A 182 14.03 -14.12 12.36
C MET A 182 13.18 -15.24 12.99
N ASN A 183 13.66 -15.81 14.11
CA ASN A 183 12.92 -16.82 14.84
C ASN A 183 11.58 -16.32 15.35
N HIS A 184 11.55 -15.10 15.92
CA HIS A 184 10.30 -14.49 16.39
C HIS A 184 9.34 -14.25 15.21
N ALA A 185 9.84 -13.70 14.10
CA ALA A 185 9.03 -13.47 12.90
C ALA A 185 8.40 -14.75 12.35
N LEU A 186 9.16 -15.85 12.28
CA LEU A 186 8.68 -17.15 11.81
C LEU A 186 7.62 -17.76 12.76
N LYS A 187 7.85 -17.74 14.07
CA LYS A 187 6.86 -18.22 15.06
C LYS A 187 5.56 -17.44 14.98
N SER A 188 5.65 -16.11 14.89
CA SER A 188 4.48 -15.24 14.71
C SER A 188 3.65 -15.60 13.47
N LEU A 189 4.29 -15.96 12.35
CA LEU A 189 3.60 -16.42 11.13
C LEU A 189 2.92 -17.78 11.29
N LEU A 190 3.45 -18.64 12.15
CA LEU A 190 2.89 -19.98 12.41
C LEU A 190 1.79 -19.98 13.49
N GLY A 191 1.51 -18.84 14.11
CA GLY A 191 0.52 -18.72 15.19
C GLY A 191 0.97 -19.29 16.54
N ASP A 192 2.25 -19.59 16.71
CA ASP A 192 2.84 -20.25 17.87
C ASP A 192 3.35 -19.27 18.96
N VAL A 193 3.02 -18.00 18.85
CA VAL A 193 3.50 -16.98 19.80
C VAL A 193 2.39 -16.61 20.76
N GLU A 194 2.47 -17.06 22.02
CA GLU A 194 1.97 -16.28 23.14
C GLU A 194 2.69 -14.93 23.09
N TYR A 195 1.93 -13.83 23.16
CA TYR A 195 2.41 -12.45 23.04
C TYR A 195 3.47 -12.12 24.12
N GLU A 196 4.70 -12.56 23.95
CA GLU A 196 5.83 -11.96 24.60
C GLU A 196 6.43 -10.92 23.64
N GLU A 197 6.54 -9.71 24.13
CA GLU A 197 7.06 -8.55 23.42
C GLU A 197 8.38 -8.86 22.75
N GLY A 198 8.38 -9.08 21.43
CA GLY A 198 9.56 -9.44 20.66
C GLY A 198 10.23 -8.28 19.94
N ASP A 199 9.68 -7.04 20.07
CA ASP A 199 10.23 -5.85 19.39
C ASP A 199 11.48 -5.33 20.09
N LEU A 200 12.65 -5.58 19.49
CA LEU A 200 13.96 -5.20 20.02
C LEU A 200 14.16 -3.67 20.05
N LEU A 201 13.38 -2.90 19.27
CA LEU A 201 13.43 -1.43 19.34
C LEU A 201 12.82 -0.90 20.63
N LEU A 202 11.81 -1.58 21.16
CA LEU A 202 11.13 -1.23 22.42
C LEU A 202 11.93 -1.75 23.64
N GLU A 203 12.30 -3.01 23.62
CA GLU A 203 12.94 -3.67 24.76
C GLU A 203 14.41 -3.34 24.94
N LYS A 204 15.12 -2.92 23.87
CA LYS A 204 16.57 -2.69 23.84
C LYS A 204 17.38 -3.90 24.34
N LYS A 205 16.79 -5.09 24.32
CA LYS A 205 17.46 -6.34 24.69
C LYS A 205 18.24 -6.87 23.49
N LYS A 206 19.40 -7.44 23.79
CA LYS A 206 20.22 -8.13 22.81
C LYS A 206 19.78 -9.58 22.73
N ASP A 207 19.19 -9.96 21.63
CA ASP A 207 18.96 -11.36 21.31
C ASP A 207 20.08 -11.90 20.43
N TYR A 208 20.40 -13.19 20.54
CA TYR A 208 21.51 -13.83 19.84
C TYR A 208 21.00 -14.56 18.58
N ASP A 209 20.39 -13.81 17.67
CA ASP A 209 20.13 -14.33 16.34
C ASP A 209 21.17 -13.79 15.33
N GLN A 210 21.32 -14.46 14.21
CA GLN A 210 22.17 -14.01 13.10
C GLN A 210 21.39 -13.24 12.05
N MET A 211 20.08 -13.39 12.05
CA MET A 211 19.16 -12.76 11.11
C MET A 211 18.02 -12.08 11.85
N TYR A 212 17.68 -10.91 11.40
CA TYR A 212 16.63 -10.06 11.96
C TYR A 212 15.67 -9.62 10.87
N VAL A 213 14.48 -9.24 11.24
CA VAL A 213 13.48 -8.67 10.34
C VAL A 213 13.15 -7.25 10.80
N LEU A 214 13.28 -6.29 9.90
CA LEU A 214 12.80 -4.94 10.08
C LEU A 214 11.56 -4.74 9.19
N SER A 215 10.46 -4.41 9.83
CA SER A 215 9.19 -4.10 9.18
C SER A 215 8.45 -3.03 9.98
N ASN A 216 7.17 -2.84 9.74
CA ASN A 216 6.29 -2.16 10.68
C ASN A 216 5.30 -3.15 11.29
N LYS A 217 4.65 -2.73 12.39
CA LYS A 217 3.72 -3.56 13.16
C LYS A 217 2.61 -4.22 12.30
N PHE A 218 2.20 -3.59 11.19
CA PHE A 218 1.17 -4.11 10.28
C PHE A 218 1.75 -4.94 9.13
N ARG A 219 3.07 -5.08 9.04
CA ARG A 219 3.79 -5.79 7.97
C ARG A 219 3.37 -5.35 6.57
N ASN A 220 3.03 -4.07 6.43
CA ASN A 220 2.62 -3.49 5.16
C ASN A 220 3.51 -2.29 4.80
N TYR A 221 4.19 -2.36 3.66
CA TYR A 221 5.22 -1.41 3.22
C TYR A 221 6.40 -1.24 4.20
N GLY A 222 6.63 -2.22 5.08
CA GLY A 222 7.57 -2.12 6.19
C GLY A 222 9.04 -2.02 5.79
N ALA A 223 9.42 -2.38 4.55
CA ALA A 223 10.76 -2.08 4.04
C ALA A 223 11.08 -0.57 4.09
N ALA A 224 10.06 0.30 4.12
CA ALA A 224 10.24 1.74 4.30
C ALA A 224 10.88 2.13 5.63
N CYS A 225 10.85 1.26 6.64
CA CYS A 225 11.46 1.50 7.95
C CYS A 225 12.96 1.76 7.89
N ILE A 226 13.66 1.33 6.84
CA ILE A 226 15.06 1.70 6.59
C ILE A 226 15.28 3.20 6.40
N ALA A 227 14.26 3.92 5.96
CA ALA A 227 14.29 5.36 5.76
C ALA A 227 13.65 6.14 6.93
N TYR A 228 13.19 5.46 7.97
CA TYR A 228 12.67 6.14 9.17
C TYR A 228 13.81 6.78 9.95
N PRO A 229 13.62 8.01 10.47
CA PRO A 229 14.64 8.68 11.26
C PRO A 229 15.08 7.84 12.47
N ASN A 230 16.37 7.71 12.64
CA ASN A 230 17.06 7.05 13.75
C ASN A 230 16.86 5.52 13.84
N VAL A 231 16.05 4.87 12.99
CA VAL A 231 15.82 3.42 13.10
C VAL A 231 17.11 2.63 12.87
N LEU A 232 17.85 2.91 11.80
CA LEU A 232 19.12 2.21 11.54
C LEU A 232 20.18 2.48 12.62
N GLU A 233 20.21 3.68 13.17
CA GLU A 233 21.09 4.01 14.30
C GLU A 233 20.72 3.20 15.56
N MET A 234 19.42 3.11 15.88
CA MET A 234 18.94 2.30 17.00
C MET A 234 19.29 0.82 16.82
N ILE A 235 19.15 0.27 15.61
CA ILE A 235 19.56 -1.10 15.28
C ILE A 235 21.06 -1.27 15.52
N GLY A 236 21.90 -0.35 15.05
CA GLY A 236 23.34 -0.36 15.29
C GLY A 236 23.70 -0.35 16.78
N GLN A 237 22.97 0.44 17.59
CA GLN A 237 23.13 0.47 19.05
C GLN A 237 22.71 -0.85 19.74
N ILE A 238 21.68 -1.51 19.23
CA ILE A 238 21.20 -2.81 19.74
C ILE A 238 22.21 -3.91 19.39
N LEU A 239 22.59 -4.01 18.11
CA LEU A 239 23.46 -5.08 17.62
C LEU A 239 24.92 -4.91 18.05
N LYS A 240 25.38 -3.66 18.22
CA LYS A 240 26.78 -3.30 18.58
C LYS A 240 27.83 -3.91 17.65
N LYS A 241 27.48 -4.07 16.38
CA LYS A 241 28.35 -4.60 15.31
C LYS A 241 27.86 -4.09 13.95
N ASP A 242 28.69 -4.19 12.95
CA ASP A 242 28.30 -3.96 11.56
C ASP A 242 27.27 -5.00 11.13
N TYR A 243 26.34 -4.59 10.25
CA TYR A 243 25.29 -5.45 9.71
C TYR A 243 25.00 -5.11 8.26
N TYR A 244 24.42 -6.04 7.54
CA TYR A 244 23.97 -5.87 6.17
C TYR A 244 22.45 -5.82 6.14
N ILE A 245 21.91 -5.00 5.24
CA ILE A 245 20.48 -4.93 4.98
C ILE A 245 20.22 -5.68 3.68
N LEU A 246 19.46 -6.77 3.76
CA LEU A 246 19.09 -7.57 2.61
C LEU A 246 17.66 -7.24 2.19
N PRO A 247 17.46 -6.67 0.99
CA PRO A 247 16.12 -6.42 0.47
C PRO A 247 15.36 -7.75 0.28
N SER A 248 14.26 -7.92 0.99
CA SER A 248 13.38 -9.08 0.86
C SER A 248 12.17 -8.73 0.00
N SER A 249 11.32 -7.83 0.47
CA SER A 249 10.14 -7.40 -0.26
C SER A 249 9.87 -5.89 -0.02
N VAL A 250 8.73 -5.39 -0.50
CA VAL A 250 8.26 -4.04 -0.14
C VAL A 250 7.76 -3.99 1.31
N HIS A 251 7.55 -5.15 1.92
CA HIS A 251 6.94 -5.29 3.24
C HIS A 251 7.97 -5.42 4.37
N GLU A 252 9.17 -5.94 4.08
CA GLU A 252 10.22 -6.12 5.07
C GLU A 252 11.62 -6.11 4.44
N VAL A 253 12.62 -5.90 5.30
CA VAL A 253 14.04 -6.17 5.02
C VAL A 253 14.62 -7.09 6.10
N ILE A 254 15.66 -7.81 5.73
CA ILE A 254 16.38 -8.75 6.61
C ILE A 254 17.77 -8.19 6.88
#